data_f474f171230df29df0c9c824d72d9a22
#
_entry.id   f474f171230df29df0c9c824d72d9a22
#
_cell.length_a   1.000
_cell.length_b   1.000
_cell.length_c   1.000
_cell.angle_alpha   90.00
_cell.angle_beta   90.00
_cell.angle_gamma   90.00
#
_symmetry.space_group_name_H-M   'P 1'
#
loop_
_entity.id
_entity.type
_entity.pdbx_description
1 polymer ?
#
loop_
_entity_poly.entity_id
_entity_poly.type
_entity_poly.pdbx_seq_one_letter_code
_entity_poly.pdbx_strand_id
1 'polypeptide(L)'
;VSATAYTAYCAGCSGVTATGIDLRSNPNQKVIAVDPTVIPLGSKVWVEGYGEAIAGDTGGAIKGNKIDVFIPTQGAALDWGRKTINIKILN
;
A
#
# COMPACT_ATOMS: atom_id res chain seq x y z
N VAL A 1 0.97 -7.88 -10.55
CA VAL A 1 1.25 -6.46 -10.33
C VAL A 1 2.66 -6.28 -9.83
N SER A 2 3.22 -5.12 -10.10
CA SER A 2 4.51 -4.71 -9.54
C SER A 2 4.27 -4.08 -8.18
N ALA A 3 4.89 -4.63 -7.14
CA ALA A 3 4.69 -4.18 -5.76
C ALA A 3 5.98 -3.62 -5.18
N THR A 4 5.88 -2.44 -4.61
CA THR A 4 6.92 -1.80 -3.81
C THR A 4 6.41 -1.64 -2.38
N ALA A 5 7.23 -1.10 -1.49
CA ALA A 5 6.83 -0.88 -0.10
C ALA A 5 7.14 0.55 0.32
N TYR A 6 6.33 1.08 1.24
CA TYR A 6 6.54 2.41 1.79
C TYR A 6 6.28 2.43 3.29
N THR A 7 6.81 3.45 3.96
CA THR A 7 6.58 3.68 5.38
C THR A 7 5.80 4.99 5.57
N ALA A 8 5.31 5.21 6.79
CA ALA A 8 4.65 6.47 7.15
C ALA A 8 5.65 7.56 7.56
N TYR A 9 6.95 7.26 7.59
CA TYR A 9 7.98 8.16 8.10
C TYR A 9 8.95 8.53 6.98
N CYS A 10 8.46 9.29 6.00
CA CYS A 10 9.28 9.79 4.91
C CYS A 10 9.36 11.31 4.95
N ALA A 11 10.44 11.88 4.38
CA ALA A 11 10.56 13.33 4.27
C ALA A 11 9.41 13.89 3.46
N GLY A 12 8.68 14.85 4.02
CA GLY A 12 7.56 15.50 3.36
C GLY A 12 6.26 14.70 3.32
N CYS A 13 6.19 13.50 3.90
CA CYS A 13 4.92 12.77 3.95
C CYS A 13 4.20 13.03 5.28
N SER A 14 2.85 13.07 5.23
CA SER A 14 2.02 13.34 6.40
C SER A 14 1.79 12.10 7.27
N GLY A 15 2.00 10.90 6.72
CA GLY A 15 1.63 9.65 7.38
C GLY A 15 0.14 9.34 7.29
N VAL A 16 -0.63 10.15 6.56
CA VAL A 16 -2.07 9.95 6.38
C VAL A 16 -2.34 9.58 4.92
N THR A 17 -3.16 8.54 4.70
CA THR A 17 -3.48 8.07 3.36
C THR A 17 -4.50 8.98 2.68
N ALA A 18 -4.72 8.75 1.38
CA ALA A 18 -5.71 9.48 0.60
C ALA A 18 -7.14 9.33 1.16
N THR A 19 -7.43 8.21 1.83
CA THR A 19 -8.75 7.97 2.46
C THR A 19 -8.80 8.39 3.93
N GLY A 20 -7.73 9.01 4.45
CA GLY A 20 -7.70 9.56 5.80
C GLY A 20 -7.21 8.62 6.89
N ILE A 21 -6.60 7.49 6.54
CA ILE A 21 -6.04 6.57 7.53
C ILE A 21 -4.69 7.10 8.03
N ASP A 22 -4.59 7.31 9.34
CA ASP A 22 -3.35 7.76 9.98
C ASP A 22 -2.46 6.54 10.26
N LEU A 23 -1.46 6.33 9.41
CA LEU A 23 -0.58 5.18 9.49
C LEU A 23 0.41 5.27 10.65
N ARG A 24 0.76 6.47 11.09
CA ARG A 24 1.67 6.66 12.23
C ARG A 24 1.02 6.26 13.53
N SER A 25 -0.28 6.53 13.66
CA SER A 25 -1.07 6.13 14.83
C SER A 25 -1.56 4.68 14.73
N ASN A 26 -1.57 4.10 13.53
CA ASN A 26 -2.07 2.76 13.26
C ASN A 26 -1.05 1.93 12.49
N PRO A 27 0.12 1.63 13.10
CA PRO A 27 1.22 0.97 12.36
C PRO A 27 0.91 -0.48 11.98
N ASN A 28 -0.11 -1.10 12.58
CA ASN A 28 -0.51 -2.46 12.26
C ASN A 28 -1.60 -2.52 11.18
N GLN A 29 -2.03 -1.37 10.68
CA GLN A 29 -3.03 -1.29 9.63
C GLN A 29 -2.43 -1.74 8.30
N LYS A 30 -3.07 -2.69 7.64
CA LYS A 30 -2.64 -3.15 6.32
C LYS A 30 -3.34 -2.35 5.24
N VAL A 31 -2.58 -1.49 4.59
CA VAL A 31 -3.06 -0.56 3.56
C VAL A 31 -2.12 -0.62 2.37
N ILE A 32 -2.68 -0.51 1.18
CA ILE A 32 -1.89 -0.40 -0.03
C ILE A 32 -2.27 0.86 -0.80
N ALA A 33 -1.29 1.44 -1.47
CA ALA A 33 -1.51 2.51 -2.43
C ALA A 33 -1.76 1.87 -3.80
N VAL A 34 -2.74 2.38 -4.53
CA VAL A 34 -3.19 1.82 -5.80
C VAL A 34 -3.45 2.92 -6.81
N ASP A 35 -3.59 2.52 -8.09
CA ASP A 35 -4.21 3.38 -9.10
C ASP A 35 -5.73 3.19 -8.97
N PRO A 36 -6.49 4.21 -8.56
CA PRO A 36 -7.92 4.05 -8.34
C PRO A 36 -8.72 3.79 -9.62
N THR A 37 -8.13 3.94 -10.79
CA THR A 37 -8.76 3.54 -12.05
C THR A 37 -8.65 2.03 -12.29
N VAL A 38 -7.78 1.34 -11.56
CA VAL A 38 -7.57 -0.11 -11.67
C VAL A 38 -8.19 -0.82 -10.48
N ILE A 39 -7.93 -0.32 -9.27
CA ILE A 39 -8.48 -0.86 -8.02
C ILE A 39 -9.17 0.29 -7.30
N PRO A 40 -10.51 0.26 -7.19
CA PRO A 40 -11.22 1.36 -6.53
C PRO A 40 -10.79 1.53 -5.07
N LEU A 41 -10.68 2.78 -4.62
CA LEU A 41 -10.39 3.08 -3.21
C LEU A 41 -11.48 2.49 -2.32
N GLY A 42 -11.07 1.94 -1.19
CA GLY A 42 -11.96 1.24 -0.26
C GLY A 42 -12.11 -0.25 -0.54
N SER A 43 -11.54 -0.76 -1.63
CA SER A 43 -11.59 -2.19 -1.95
C SER A 43 -10.80 -3.00 -0.92
N LYS A 44 -11.36 -4.15 -0.53
CA LYS A 44 -10.63 -5.14 0.25
C LYS A 44 -9.90 -6.05 -0.73
N VAL A 45 -8.60 -6.26 -0.51
CA VAL A 45 -7.76 -7.05 -1.42
C VAL A 45 -6.92 -8.04 -0.62
N TRP A 46 -6.55 -9.13 -1.28
CA TRP A 46 -5.51 -10.03 -0.81
C TRP A 46 -4.25 -9.81 -1.66
N VAL A 47 -3.13 -9.65 -0.99
CA VAL A 47 -1.83 -9.36 -1.63
C VAL A 47 -0.88 -10.50 -1.30
N GLU A 48 -0.37 -11.16 -2.32
CA GLU A 48 0.58 -12.27 -2.17
C GLU A 48 1.82 -11.82 -1.37
N GLY A 49 2.14 -12.54 -0.31
CA GLY A 49 3.27 -12.22 0.56
C GLY A 49 3.02 -11.12 1.58
N TYR A 50 1.86 -10.47 1.55
CA TYR A 50 1.49 -9.39 2.47
C TYR A 50 0.23 -9.73 3.27
N GLY A 51 -0.77 -10.33 2.62
CA GLY A 51 -2.05 -10.70 3.23
C GLY A 51 -3.20 -9.79 2.83
N GLU A 52 -4.30 -9.85 3.59
CA GLU A 52 -5.46 -9.00 3.35
C GLU A 52 -5.16 -7.56 3.70
N ALA A 53 -5.62 -6.64 2.85
CA ALA A 53 -5.38 -5.21 2.99
C ALA A 53 -6.52 -4.40 2.41
N ILE A 54 -6.49 -3.10 2.65
CA ILE A 54 -7.45 -2.14 2.11
C ILE A 54 -6.72 -1.23 1.11
N ALA A 55 -7.33 -1.01 -0.04
CA ALA A 55 -6.85 -0.03 -1.00
C ALA A 55 -7.22 1.37 -0.49
N GLY A 56 -6.38 1.89 0.41
CA GLY A 56 -6.68 3.12 1.16
C GLY A 56 -5.83 4.31 0.78
N ASP A 57 -4.95 4.17 -0.20
CA ASP A 57 -4.03 5.25 -0.56
C ASP A 57 -3.81 5.31 -2.07
N THR A 58 -3.23 6.42 -2.51
CA THR A 58 -2.82 6.63 -3.89
C THR A 58 -1.41 7.19 -3.92
N GLY A 59 -0.76 7.16 -5.07
CA GLY A 59 0.55 7.76 -5.23
C GLY A 59 0.75 8.22 -6.68
N GLY A 60 1.48 9.30 -6.87
CA GLY A 60 1.72 9.87 -8.19
C GLY A 60 2.41 8.92 -9.16
N ALA A 61 3.23 8.01 -8.64
CA ALA A 61 3.93 6.99 -9.43
C ALA A 61 3.21 5.64 -9.45
N ILE A 62 2.10 5.49 -8.71
CA ILE A 62 1.36 4.24 -8.60
C ILE A 62 0.26 4.23 -9.66
N LYS A 63 0.62 3.80 -10.86
CA LYS A 63 -0.26 3.80 -12.03
C LYS A 63 -0.31 2.42 -12.68
N GLY A 64 -1.49 2.07 -13.21
CA GLY A 64 -1.70 0.80 -13.88
C GLY A 64 -1.58 -0.38 -12.91
N ASN A 65 -0.82 -1.39 -13.29
CA ASN A 65 -0.62 -2.62 -12.51
C ASN A 65 0.48 -2.47 -11.47
N LYS A 66 0.48 -1.37 -10.75
CA LYS A 66 1.41 -1.10 -9.65
C LYS A 66 0.66 -0.93 -8.35
N ILE A 67 1.25 -1.43 -7.27
CA ILE A 67 0.79 -1.16 -5.90
C ILE A 67 2.01 -0.84 -5.03
N ASP A 68 1.75 -0.23 -3.88
CA ASP A 68 2.77 0.11 -2.90
C ASP A 68 2.22 -0.29 -1.54
N VAL A 69 2.84 -1.28 -0.88
CA VAL A 69 2.32 -1.81 0.38
C VAL A 69 2.89 -1.04 1.55
N PHE A 70 2.04 -0.71 2.52
CA PHE A 70 2.48 -0.06 3.74
C PHE A 70 3.13 -1.06 4.68
N ILE A 71 4.38 -0.78 5.06
CA ILE A 71 5.14 -1.55 6.04
C ILE A 71 5.64 -0.57 7.11
N PRO A 72 5.39 -0.83 8.40
CA PRO A 72 5.63 0.17 9.44
C PRO A 72 7.10 0.47 9.73
N THR A 73 8.04 -0.41 9.35
CA THR A 73 9.46 -0.19 9.59
C THR A 73 10.22 -0.09 8.29
N GLN A 74 11.22 0.79 8.25
CA GLN A 74 12.02 0.99 7.06
C GLN A 74 12.84 -0.25 6.69
N GLY A 75 13.36 -0.97 7.67
CA GLY A 75 14.10 -2.21 7.43
C GLY A 75 13.25 -3.25 6.72
N ALA A 76 12.03 -3.48 7.19
CA ALA A 76 11.11 -4.43 6.56
C ALA A 76 10.65 -3.94 5.18
N ALA A 77 10.47 -2.62 5.00
CA ALA A 77 10.12 -2.05 3.71
C ALA A 77 11.24 -2.25 2.69
N LEU A 78 12.50 -2.08 3.10
CA LEU A 78 13.64 -2.34 2.25
C LEU A 78 13.79 -3.81 1.91
N ASP A 79 13.49 -4.70 2.86
CA ASP A 79 13.50 -6.15 2.62
C ASP A 79 12.43 -6.58 1.64
N TRP A 80 11.26 -5.92 1.65
CA TRP A 80 10.23 -6.17 0.66
C TRP A 80 10.74 -5.87 -0.76
N GLY A 81 11.43 -4.73 -0.90
CA GLY A 81 12.01 -4.31 -2.17
C GLY A 81 10.97 -4.06 -3.25
N ARG A 82 11.25 -4.57 -4.45
CA ARG A 82 10.34 -4.52 -5.59
C ARG A 82 10.16 -5.93 -6.11
N LYS A 83 8.91 -6.36 -6.26
CA LYS A 83 8.61 -7.70 -6.75
C LYS A 83 7.32 -7.73 -7.57
N THR A 84 7.20 -8.72 -8.42
CA THR A 84 5.97 -8.99 -9.16
C THR A 84 5.19 -10.06 -8.41
N ILE A 85 3.96 -9.75 -8.05
CA ILE A 85 3.11 -10.62 -7.23
C ILE A 85 1.69 -10.64 -7.78
N ASN A 86 0.87 -11.56 -7.25
CA ASN A 86 -0.55 -11.62 -7.54
C ASN A 86 -1.35 -10.91 -6.47
N ILE A 87 -2.47 -10.31 -6.87
CA ILE A 87 -3.46 -9.75 -5.95
C ILE A 87 -4.84 -10.25 -6.33
N LYS A 88 -5.75 -10.25 -5.34
CA LYS A 88 -7.17 -10.57 -5.56
C LYS A 88 -8.03 -9.50 -4.91
N ILE A 89 -9.05 -9.05 -5.62
CA ILE A 89 -10.06 -8.16 -5.04
C ILE A 89 -11.11 -9.05 -4.36
N LEU A 90 -11.34 -8.82 -3.06
CA LEU A 90 -12.15 -9.70 -2.24
C LEU A 90 -13.61 -9.25 -2.09
N ASN A 91 -13.94 -8.02 -2.44
CA ASN A 91 -15.32 -7.51 -2.32
C ASN A 91 -16.04 -7.40 -3.64
#